data_2f9c6c7fe0880a2e5f8901b0e982d53a
#
_entry.id   2f9c6c7fe0880a2e5f8901b0e982d53a
#
_cell.length_a   1.000
_cell.length_b   1.000
_cell.length_c   1.000
_cell.angle_alpha   90.00
_cell.angle_beta   90.00
_cell.angle_gamma   90.00
#
_symmetry.space_group_name_H-M   'P 1'
#
loop_
_entity.id
_entity.type
_entity.pdbx_description
1 polymer ?
#
loop_
_entity_poly.entity_id
_entity_poly.type
_entity_poly.pdbx_seq_one_letter_code
_entity_poly.pdbx_strand_id
1 'polypeptide(L)'
;MIGFQFYAAGTFQFLIILVQGSILFAKGANRSEHFARRLTLDLLGLFLISLPLTLGYWRIDQAAGSAVLSNLAIVVLYLTLYLLTAAMLKRCFQLSCRSCLMAAATGSVRQPIFYEIRLIVNAFLKLDVALYAAVGWHAGFWVSFFLELAMAEGVLFLLHRLFGQRAAAFSLDDASSSDVTLMIVATLGLVLIVNAFLNIYASESQALAMLVRALLTIACLFILLLRAGFLKSGHLQSELEVLSRLHEQERRHYEHLKENMEAISIKCHDIKHFISSRMARAGIDNEELSELVRIYDTRIKTGNDTIDVLLSEQSLVCQRRNIRVTVLADASGLSFIGTTDICSLFGNLLENAVEAEEKIEDERKRVINVEIRPVADQIFLCVENYCAATPEMRQGLPVTSKGDAQRHGFGMKSIQAITEKYGGVLSCTLDQDIFRVSILFPAQ
;
A
#
# COMPACT_ATOMS: atom_id res chain seq x y z
N MET A 1 24.00 -28.23 44.53
CA MET A 1 24.37 -26.95 43.90
C MET A 1 23.95 -27.02 42.43
N ILE A 2 22.75 -26.56 42.07
CA ILE A 2 22.39 -26.41 40.66
C ILE A 2 23.37 -25.37 40.11
N GLY A 3 24.29 -25.81 39.28
CA GLY A 3 25.37 -24.96 38.81
C GLY A 3 24.85 -23.78 38.00
N PHE A 4 25.51 -22.64 38.06
CA PHE A 4 25.26 -21.43 37.22
C PHE A 4 24.99 -21.77 35.74
N GLN A 5 25.56 -22.90 35.26
CA GLN A 5 25.37 -23.41 33.89
C GLN A 5 23.90 -23.56 33.49
N PHE A 6 23.02 -23.98 34.40
CA PHE A 6 21.59 -24.17 34.12
C PHE A 6 20.86 -22.83 33.93
N TYR A 7 21.20 -21.86 34.77
CA TYR A 7 20.65 -20.49 34.65
C TYR A 7 21.12 -19.85 33.36
N ALA A 8 22.41 -20.02 33.02
CA ALA A 8 22.97 -19.50 31.78
C ALA A 8 22.30 -20.14 30.55
N ALA A 9 22.15 -21.49 30.53
CA ALA A 9 21.49 -22.18 29.45
C ALA A 9 20.03 -21.69 29.25
N GLY A 10 19.25 -21.60 30.32
CA GLY A 10 17.87 -21.10 30.26
C GLY A 10 17.78 -19.65 29.74
N THR A 11 18.68 -18.76 30.20
CA THR A 11 18.73 -17.38 29.69
C THR A 11 19.13 -17.32 28.23
N PHE A 12 20.06 -18.14 27.77
CA PHE A 12 20.45 -18.21 26.36
C PHE A 12 19.33 -18.73 25.46
N GLN A 13 18.65 -19.76 25.90
CA GLN A 13 17.49 -20.30 25.19
C GLN A 13 16.39 -19.24 25.06
N PHE A 14 16.07 -18.53 26.15
CA PHE A 14 15.13 -17.41 26.14
C PHE A 14 15.56 -16.33 25.13
N LEU A 15 16.84 -15.92 25.19
CA LEU A 15 17.36 -14.87 24.31
C LEU A 15 17.30 -15.26 22.83
N ILE A 16 17.69 -16.49 22.49
CA ILE A 16 17.61 -17.01 21.13
C ILE A 16 16.17 -16.97 20.62
N ILE A 17 15.22 -17.50 21.40
CA ILE A 17 13.81 -17.54 21.04
C ILE A 17 13.25 -16.11 20.85
N LEU A 18 13.58 -15.19 21.76
CA LEU A 18 13.14 -13.79 21.71
C LEU A 18 13.70 -13.09 20.47
N VAL A 19 15.00 -13.18 20.22
CA VAL A 19 15.65 -12.49 19.09
C VAL A 19 15.14 -13.01 17.75
N GLN A 20 15.08 -14.32 17.57
CA GLN A 20 14.57 -14.90 16.33
C GLN A 20 13.11 -14.53 16.07
N GLY A 21 12.26 -14.61 17.10
CA GLY A 21 10.87 -14.19 17.01
C GLY A 21 10.76 -12.70 16.63
N SER A 22 11.57 -11.86 17.25
CA SER A 22 11.56 -10.41 17.00
C SER A 22 12.03 -10.06 15.59
N ILE A 23 13.08 -10.69 15.09
CA ILE A 23 13.59 -10.51 13.71
C ILE A 23 12.55 -10.99 12.69
N LEU A 24 11.83 -12.08 12.97
CA LEU A 24 10.77 -12.57 12.09
C LEU A 24 9.70 -11.49 11.85
N PHE A 25 9.29 -10.82 12.91
CA PHE A 25 8.26 -9.77 12.83
C PHE A 25 8.78 -8.43 12.33
N ALA A 26 10.10 -8.24 12.27
CA ALA A 26 10.76 -7.08 11.66
C ALA A 26 11.17 -7.31 10.19
N LYS A 27 11.00 -8.53 9.63
CA LYS A 27 11.51 -8.94 8.31
C LYS A 27 10.99 -8.10 7.14
N GLY A 28 9.82 -7.48 7.25
CA GLY A 28 9.25 -6.59 6.22
C GLY A 28 9.83 -5.18 6.21
N ALA A 29 10.62 -4.81 7.20
CA ALA A 29 11.17 -3.47 7.31
C ALA A 29 12.47 -3.30 6.52
N ASN A 30 12.75 -2.06 6.09
CA ASN A 30 14.01 -1.71 5.44
C ASN A 30 15.18 -1.95 6.39
N ARG A 31 16.24 -2.54 5.84
CA ARG A 31 17.48 -2.82 6.60
C ARG A 31 18.34 -1.56 6.67
N SER A 32 19.05 -1.38 7.79
CA SER A 32 20.04 -0.31 7.93
C SER A 32 21.29 -0.61 7.11
N GLU A 33 22.08 0.41 6.80
CA GLU A 33 23.41 0.24 6.23
C GLU A 33 24.25 -0.68 7.11
N HIS A 34 25.05 -1.56 6.47
CA HIS A 34 25.88 -2.56 7.14
C HIS A 34 25.11 -3.52 8.07
N PHE A 35 23.85 -3.87 7.71
CA PHE A 35 22.94 -4.73 8.48
C PHE A 35 23.63 -5.98 9.07
N ALA A 36 24.31 -6.77 8.24
CA ALA A 36 24.94 -8.01 8.68
C ALA A 36 25.98 -7.77 9.79
N ARG A 37 26.85 -6.76 9.63
CA ARG A 37 27.87 -6.40 10.63
C ARG A 37 27.22 -5.91 11.93
N ARG A 38 26.21 -5.06 11.85
CA ARG A 38 25.49 -4.55 13.04
C ARG A 38 24.79 -5.70 13.76
N LEU A 39 24.09 -6.55 13.02
CA LEU A 39 23.38 -7.70 13.60
C LEU A 39 24.35 -8.63 14.34
N THR A 40 25.49 -8.99 13.73
CA THR A 40 26.46 -9.88 14.38
C THR A 40 27.08 -9.26 15.63
N LEU A 41 27.44 -7.97 15.60
CA LEU A 41 27.99 -7.27 16.75
C LEU A 41 26.96 -7.11 17.88
N ASP A 42 25.72 -6.77 17.54
CA ASP A 42 24.66 -6.61 18.53
C ASP A 42 24.22 -7.95 19.14
N LEU A 43 24.20 -9.04 18.37
CA LEU A 43 23.97 -10.39 18.89
C LEU A 43 25.08 -10.82 19.85
N LEU A 44 26.33 -10.59 19.49
CA LEU A 44 27.48 -10.86 20.37
C LEU A 44 27.39 -10.02 21.66
N GLY A 45 27.07 -8.75 21.54
CA GLY A 45 26.87 -7.83 22.66
C GLY A 45 25.75 -8.31 23.60
N LEU A 46 24.58 -8.68 23.05
CA LEU A 46 23.46 -9.23 23.80
C LEU A 46 23.87 -10.49 24.58
N PHE A 47 24.59 -11.39 23.93
CA PHE A 47 25.07 -12.61 24.54
C PHE A 47 26.05 -12.32 25.69
N LEU A 48 27.03 -11.44 25.47
CA LEU A 48 27.99 -11.05 26.50
C LEU A 48 27.33 -10.33 27.69
N ILE A 49 26.36 -9.43 27.44
CA ILE A 49 25.64 -8.71 28.49
C ILE A 49 24.71 -9.65 29.28
N SER A 50 24.14 -10.67 28.65
CA SER A 50 23.26 -11.61 29.32
C SER A 50 23.96 -12.44 30.41
N LEU A 51 25.26 -12.71 30.28
CA LEU A 51 26.04 -13.49 31.26
C LEU A 51 26.10 -12.83 32.64
N PRO A 52 26.55 -11.58 32.80
CA PRO A 52 26.61 -10.91 34.14
C PRO A 52 25.22 -10.66 34.71
N LEU A 53 24.21 -10.41 33.85
CA LEU A 53 22.82 -10.27 34.30
C LEU A 53 22.31 -11.60 34.87
N THR A 54 22.58 -12.72 34.21
CA THR A 54 22.22 -14.05 34.70
C THR A 54 22.97 -14.40 35.98
N LEU A 55 24.25 -14.04 36.08
CA LEU A 55 25.01 -14.23 37.31
C LEU A 55 24.44 -13.44 38.49
N GLY A 56 24.00 -12.20 38.24
CA GLY A 56 23.28 -11.40 39.21
C GLY A 56 21.98 -12.06 39.67
N TYR A 57 21.16 -12.52 38.72
CA TYR A 57 19.93 -13.27 39.03
C TYR A 57 20.22 -14.53 39.84
N TRP A 58 21.19 -15.37 39.41
CA TRP A 58 21.59 -16.60 40.13
C TRP A 58 22.00 -16.32 41.57
N ARG A 59 22.82 -15.28 41.81
CA ARG A 59 23.21 -14.89 43.17
C ARG A 59 22.05 -14.46 44.03
N ILE A 60 21.13 -13.67 43.47
CA ILE A 60 19.91 -13.24 44.17
C ILE A 60 19.06 -14.44 44.53
N ASP A 61 18.84 -15.35 43.56
CA ASP A 61 18.03 -16.55 43.76
C ASP A 61 18.61 -17.47 44.84
N GLN A 62 19.93 -17.66 44.90
CA GLN A 62 20.62 -18.44 45.94
C GLN A 62 20.57 -17.78 47.32
N ALA A 63 20.58 -16.44 47.35
CA ALA A 63 20.52 -15.67 48.61
C ALA A 63 19.10 -15.36 49.08
N ALA A 64 18.10 -15.46 48.18
CA ALA A 64 16.76 -15.09 48.46
C ALA A 64 16.09 -16.09 49.42
N GLY A 65 15.74 -15.61 50.63
CA GLY A 65 14.88 -16.36 51.58
C GLY A 65 13.42 -16.37 51.19
N SER A 66 13.01 -15.73 50.09
CA SER A 66 11.63 -15.65 49.61
C SER A 66 11.53 -15.84 48.11
N ALA A 67 10.54 -16.62 47.67
CA ALA A 67 10.23 -16.81 46.25
C ALA A 67 9.87 -15.49 45.54
N VAL A 68 9.37 -14.50 46.26
CA VAL A 68 8.99 -13.19 45.70
C VAL A 68 10.21 -12.42 45.21
N LEU A 69 11.33 -12.41 45.96
CA LEU A 69 12.54 -11.71 45.56
C LEU A 69 13.22 -12.36 44.33
N SER A 70 13.24 -13.69 44.29
CA SER A 70 13.73 -14.47 43.13
C SER A 70 12.89 -14.18 41.88
N ASN A 71 11.57 -14.14 42.01
CA ASN A 71 10.66 -13.83 40.91
C ASN A 71 10.80 -12.38 40.40
N LEU A 72 11.00 -11.41 41.29
CA LEU A 72 11.27 -10.04 40.91
C LEU A 72 12.57 -9.94 40.10
N ALA A 73 13.62 -10.64 40.54
CA ALA A 73 14.91 -10.65 39.84
C ALA A 73 14.82 -11.25 38.44
N ILE A 74 14.07 -12.34 38.23
CA ILE A 74 13.89 -12.95 36.91
C ILE A 74 13.04 -12.05 35.97
N VAL A 75 12.02 -11.38 36.50
CA VAL A 75 11.22 -10.41 35.75
C VAL A 75 12.10 -9.24 35.27
N VAL A 76 12.95 -8.70 36.14
CA VAL A 76 13.89 -7.63 35.77
C VAL A 76 14.89 -8.11 34.71
N LEU A 77 15.42 -9.33 34.84
CA LEU A 77 16.30 -9.94 33.84
C LEU A 77 15.61 -10.01 32.47
N TYR A 78 14.41 -10.57 32.39
CA TYR A 78 13.71 -10.73 31.12
C TYR A 78 13.27 -9.39 30.51
N LEU A 79 12.83 -8.44 31.31
CA LEU A 79 12.49 -7.11 30.86
C LEU A 79 13.73 -6.39 30.29
N THR A 80 14.90 -6.54 30.93
CA THR A 80 16.16 -5.96 30.45
C THR A 80 16.55 -6.57 29.09
N LEU A 81 16.51 -7.89 28.95
CA LEU A 81 16.80 -8.59 27.70
C LEU A 81 15.82 -8.19 26.58
N TYR A 82 14.55 -7.99 26.92
CA TYR A 82 13.53 -7.50 26.00
C TYR A 82 13.90 -6.08 25.48
N LEU A 83 14.23 -5.14 26.36
CA LEU A 83 14.60 -3.77 25.99
C LEU A 83 15.88 -3.75 25.14
N LEU A 84 16.88 -4.56 25.48
CA LEU A 84 18.11 -4.70 24.70
C LEU A 84 17.83 -5.27 23.31
N THR A 85 16.92 -6.24 23.19
CA THR A 85 16.52 -6.79 21.89
C THR A 85 15.80 -5.73 21.05
N ALA A 86 14.92 -4.93 21.66
CA ALA A 86 14.27 -3.83 20.94
C ALA A 86 15.28 -2.76 20.48
N ALA A 87 16.30 -2.45 21.29
CA ALA A 87 17.40 -1.56 20.91
C ALA A 87 18.24 -2.10 19.76
N MET A 88 18.53 -3.41 19.75
CA MET A 88 19.18 -4.10 18.63
C MET A 88 18.35 -3.94 17.34
N LEU A 89 17.03 -4.20 17.40
CA LEU A 89 16.16 -4.04 16.24
C LEU A 89 16.19 -2.62 15.69
N LYS A 90 16.21 -1.60 16.57
CA LYS A 90 16.30 -0.18 16.17
C LYS A 90 17.60 0.14 15.43
N ARG A 91 18.70 -0.51 15.78
CA ARG A 91 20.01 -0.33 15.11
C ARG A 91 20.08 -1.08 13.77
N CYS A 92 19.44 -2.25 13.68
CA CYS A 92 19.49 -3.13 12.52
C CYS A 92 18.46 -2.79 11.45
N PHE A 93 17.31 -2.24 11.83
CA PHE A 93 16.19 -1.94 10.93
C PHE A 93 15.80 -0.46 11.02
N GLN A 94 15.30 0.08 9.91
CA GLN A 94 14.75 1.44 9.83
C GLN A 94 13.30 1.45 10.35
N LEU A 95 13.14 1.19 11.65
CA LEU A 95 11.83 1.13 12.30
C LEU A 95 11.71 2.22 13.36
N SER A 96 10.50 2.65 13.69
CA SER A 96 10.23 3.50 14.85
C SER A 96 10.54 2.74 16.15
N CYS A 97 10.81 3.46 17.25
CA CYS A 97 11.05 2.84 18.55
C CYS A 97 9.86 1.97 18.98
N ARG A 98 8.62 2.41 18.69
CA ARG A 98 7.40 1.68 19.00
C ARG A 98 7.30 0.37 18.22
N SER A 99 7.60 0.42 16.92
CA SER A 99 7.62 -0.76 16.06
C SER A 99 8.65 -1.80 16.51
N CYS A 100 9.82 -1.36 16.98
CA CYS A 100 10.85 -2.24 17.57
C CYS A 100 10.36 -2.89 18.87
N LEU A 101 9.73 -2.12 19.77
CA LEU A 101 9.14 -2.63 21.00
C LEU A 101 8.00 -3.63 20.70
N MET A 102 7.15 -3.33 19.74
CA MET A 102 6.08 -4.23 19.33
C MET A 102 6.61 -5.53 18.70
N ALA A 103 7.64 -5.46 17.85
CA ALA A 103 8.27 -6.64 17.26
C ALA A 103 8.89 -7.52 18.36
N ALA A 104 9.57 -6.92 19.33
CA ALA A 104 10.15 -7.64 20.46
C ALA A 104 9.06 -8.25 21.37
N ALA A 105 7.99 -7.51 21.71
CA ALA A 105 6.85 -8.03 22.48
C ALA A 105 6.20 -9.21 21.78
N THR A 106 6.00 -9.12 20.46
CA THR A 106 5.44 -10.24 19.69
C THR A 106 6.39 -11.42 19.62
N GLY A 107 7.70 -11.19 19.57
CA GLY A 107 8.72 -12.22 19.65
C GLY A 107 8.68 -12.99 20.97
N SER A 108 8.39 -12.30 22.09
CA SER A 108 8.29 -12.93 23.44
C SER A 108 7.10 -13.90 23.58
N VAL A 109 6.02 -13.70 22.81
CA VAL A 109 4.84 -14.59 22.80
C VAL A 109 5.18 -16.02 22.40
N ARG A 110 6.26 -16.19 21.67
CA ARG A 110 6.73 -17.50 21.19
C ARG A 110 7.18 -18.43 22.33
N GLN A 111 7.69 -17.84 23.41
CA GLN A 111 8.22 -18.62 24.53
C GLN A 111 7.17 -19.49 25.23
N PRO A 112 5.99 -18.98 25.65
CA PRO A 112 4.96 -19.80 26.24
C PRO A 112 4.50 -20.94 25.32
N ILE A 113 4.33 -20.67 24.03
CA ILE A 113 3.92 -21.67 23.03
C ILE A 113 4.96 -22.80 22.94
N PHE A 114 6.24 -22.44 22.90
CA PHE A 114 7.32 -23.41 22.88
C PHE A 114 7.34 -24.27 24.14
N TYR A 115 7.20 -23.66 25.33
CA TYR A 115 7.18 -24.39 26.60
C TYR A 115 6.03 -25.40 26.70
N GLU A 116 4.85 -25.07 26.22
CA GLU A 116 3.72 -26.01 26.20
C GLU A 116 3.97 -27.19 25.26
N ILE A 117 4.46 -26.94 24.06
CA ILE A 117 4.80 -28.01 23.12
C ILE A 117 5.85 -28.95 23.73
N ARG A 118 6.88 -28.38 24.36
CA ARG A 118 7.90 -29.15 25.07
C ARG A 118 7.30 -30.04 26.16
N LEU A 119 6.42 -29.49 27.00
CA LEU A 119 5.77 -30.22 28.07
C LEU A 119 4.93 -31.40 27.54
N ILE A 120 4.16 -31.16 26.49
CA ILE A 120 3.33 -32.16 25.84
C ILE A 120 4.23 -33.28 25.28
N VAL A 121 5.27 -32.91 24.53
CA VAL A 121 6.21 -33.89 23.94
C VAL A 121 6.89 -34.70 25.04
N ASN A 122 7.33 -34.04 26.12
CA ASN A 122 8.01 -34.75 27.23
C ASN A 122 7.06 -35.66 28.01
N ALA A 123 5.80 -35.24 28.19
CA ALA A 123 4.77 -36.05 28.84
C ALA A 123 4.46 -37.36 28.07
N PHE A 124 4.42 -37.28 26.71
CA PHE A 124 4.14 -38.43 25.87
C PHE A 124 5.39 -39.35 25.66
N LEU A 125 6.54 -38.76 25.40
CA LEU A 125 7.75 -39.51 24.99
C LEU A 125 8.68 -39.82 26.16
N LYS A 126 8.45 -39.20 27.36
CA LYS A 126 9.37 -39.28 28.52
C LYS A 126 10.84 -39.03 28.13
N LEU A 127 11.01 -38.10 27.19
CA LEU A 127 12.25 -37.90 26.43
C LEU A 127 13.42 -37.54 27.36
N ASP A 128 13.19 -36.69 28.36
CA ASP A 128 14.23 -36.30 29.33
C ASP A 128 14.69 -37.50 30.14
N VAL A 129 13.75 -38.32 30.64
CA VAL A 129 14.09 -39.52 31.44
C VAL A 129 14.87 -40.53 30.61
N ALA A 130 14.41 -40.81 29.39
CA ALA A 130 15.08 -41.75 28.48
C ALA A 130 16.48 -41.25 28.10
N LEU A 131 16.63 -39.95 27.85
CA LEU A 131 17.89 -39.35 27.45
C LEU A 131 18.92 -39.33 28.58
N TYR A 132 18.52 -38.94 29.80
CA TYR A 132 19.41 -38.97 30.97
C TYR A 132 19.82 -40.38 31.36
N ALA A 133 18.93 -41.37 31.18
CA ALA A 133 19.26 -42.77 31.40
C ALA A 133 20.24 -43.33 30.33
N ALA A 134 20.14 -42.90 29.08
CA ALA A 134 20.94 -43.42 27.98
C ALA A 134 22.38 -42.84 27.93
N VAL A 135 22.53 -41.53 28.22
CA VAL A 135 23.78 -40.78 27.94
C VAL A 135 24.42 -40.22 29.22
N GLY A 136 23.78 -40.36 30.36
CA GLY A 136 24.22 -39.79 31.62
C GLY A 136 23.84 -38.31 31.78
N TRP A 137 23.93 -37.79 33.03
CA TRP A 137 23.40 -36.51 33.40
C TRP A 137 23.98 -35.32 32.60
N HIS A 138 25.32 -35.21 32.51
CA HIS A 138 25.96 -34.08 31.84
C HIS A 138 25.74 -34.05 30.32
N ALA A 139 25.92 -35.18 29.65
CA ALA A 139 25.71 -35.29 28.22
C ALA A 139 24.21 -35.19 27.86
N GLY A 140 23.35 -35.79 28.66
CA GLY A 140 21.89 -35.73 28.52
C GLY A 140 21.36 -34.30 28.59
N PHE A 141 21.90 -33.48 29.48
CA PHE A 141 21.54 -32.06 29.58
C PHE A 141 21.80 -31.29 28.26
N TRP A 142 23.01 -31.44 27.71
CA TRP A 142 23.36 -30.74 26.46
C TRP A 142 22.56 -31.27 25.25
N VAL A 143 22.32 -32.54 25.19
CA VAL A 143 21.49 -33.14 24.12
C VAL A 143 20.04 -32.67 24.25
N SER A 144 19.46 -32.62 25.46
CA SER A 144 18.14 -32.05 25.69
C SER A 144 18.09 -30.59 25.28
N PHE A 145 19.09 -29.78 25.63
CA PHE A 145 19.18 -28.37 25.27
C PHE A 145 19.14 -28.15 23.73
N PHE A 146 19.97 -28.91 22.98
CA PHE A 146 19.99 -28.78 21.52
C PHE A 146 18.69 -29.29 20.86
N LEU A 147 18.08 -30.34 21.41
CA LEU A 147 16.80 -30.85 20.95
C LEU A 147 15.68 -29.82 21.17
N GLU A 148 15.66 -29.20 22.33
CA GLU A 148 14.73 -28.11 22.64
C GLU A 148 14.91 -26.93 21.69
N LEU A 149 16.15 -26.58 21.37
CA LEU A 149 16.42 -25.52 20.40
C LEU A 149 15.90 -25.89 19.00
N ALA A 150 16.09 -27.15 18.57
CA ALA A 150 15.54 -27.62 17.30
C ALA A 150 14.00 -27.60 17.27
N MET A 151 13.35 -27.99 18.39
CA MET A 151 11.90 -27.86 18.53
C MET A 151 11.44 -26.39 18.47
N ALA A 152 12.18 -25.47 19.10
CA ALA A 152 11.89 -24.04 19.02
C ALA A 152 11.96 -23.53 17.57
N GLU A 153 12.88 -24.01 16.76
CA GLU A 153 12.96 -23.71 15.32
C GLU A 153 11.74 -24.25 14.55
N GLY A 154 11.27 -25.45 14.87
CA GLY A 154 10.05 -26.03 14.31
C GLY A 154 8.81 -25.17 14.60
N VAL A 155 8.68 -24.71 15.85
CA VAL A 155 7.61 -23.77 16.26
C VAL A 155 7.73 -22.44 15.52
N LEU A 156 8.96 -21.92 15.35
CA LEU A 156 9.19 -20.71 14.57
C LEU A 156 8.73 -20.86 13.12
N PHE A 157 9.13 -21.94 12.49
CA PHE A 157 8.73 -22.24 11.11
C PHE A 157 7.20 -22.32 10.97
N LEU A 158 6.53 -23.00 11.89
CA LEU A 158 5.08 -23.11 11.89
C LEU A 158 4.41 -21.72 12.06
N LEU A 159 4.84 -20.95 13.04
CA LEU A 159 4.33 -19.60 13.27
C LEU A 159 4.62 -18.66 12.09
N HIS A 160 5.78 -18.80 11.47
CA HIS A 160 6.10 -18.06 10.25
C HIS A 160 5.16 -18.42 9.10
N ARG A 161 4.85 -19.69 8.91
CA ARG A 161 3.93 -20.14 7.86
C ARG A 161 2.50 -19.65 8.10
N LEU A 162 2.05 -19.64 9.35
CA LEU A 162 0.67 -19.25 9.71
C LEU A 162 0.47 -17.73 9.76
N PHE A 163 1.45 -17.00 10.28
CA PHE A 163 1.31 -15.57 10.59
C PHE A 163 2.32 -14.66 9.86
N GLY A 164 3.51 -15.19 9.51
CA GLY A 164 4.65 -14.40 9.04
C GLY A 164 4.47 -13.80 7.65
N GLN A 165 3.81 -14.50 6.72
CA GLN A 165 3.54 -13.98 5.38
C GLN A 165 2.56 -12.80 5.41
N ARG A 166 1.63 -12.81 6.37
CA ARG A 166 0.65 -11.74 6.56
C ARG A 166 1.23 -10.55 7.33
N ALA A 167 2.16 -10.79 8.24
CA ALA A 167 2.79 -9.75 9.06
C ALA A 167 3.90 -8.97 8.32
N ALA A 168 4.58 -9.60 7.36
CA ALA A 168 5.66 -8.98 6.59
C ALA A 168 5.16 -8.00 5.50
N ALA A 169 3.88 -8.05 5.15
CA ALA A 169 3.28 -7.20 4.11
C ALA A 169 2.83 -5.83 4.63
N PHE A 170 2.87 -5.57 5.94
CA PHE A 170 2.30 -4.37 6.54
C PHE A 170 3.36 -3.53 7.27
N SER A 171 3.39 -2.24 6.98
CA SER A 171 4.24 -1.31 7.72
C SER A 171 3.67 -1.12 9.14
N LEU A 172 4.53 -1.34 10.14
CA LEU A 172 4.18 -1.18 11.55
C LEU A 172 3.95 0.30 11.93
N ASP A 173 4.29 1.24 11.04
CA ASP A 173 4.17 2.67 11.27
C ASP A 173 2.76 3.21 10.94
N ASP A 174 1.91 2.42 10.25
CA ASP A 174 0.54 2.80 9.87
C ASP A 174 -0.49 2.58 10.98
N ALA A 175 -0.13 1.87 12.06
CA ALA A 175 -1.05 1.61 13.17
C ALA A 175 -1.12 2.80 14.14
N SER A 176 -2.33 3.03 14.72
CA SER A 176 -2.51 4.10 15.68
C SER A 176 -1.55 3.95 16.89
N SER A 177 -1.01 5.07 17.33
CA SER A 177 0.00 5.14 18.40
C SER A 177 -0.49 4.54 19.75
N SER A 178 -1.79 4.67 20.06
CA SER A 178 -2.41 4.17 21.27
C SER A 178 -2.56 2.66 21.26
N ASP A 179 -3.00 2.08 20.14
CA ASP A 179 -3.27 0.65 20.02
C ASP A 179 -1.99 -0.17 20.07
N VAL A 180 -0.92 0.32 19.43
CA VAL A 180 0.42 -0.29 19.51
C VAL A 180 0.94 -0.31 20.93
N THR A 181 0.79 0.80 21.67
CA THR A 181 1.25 0.89 23.07
C THR A 181 0.44 -0.05 23.97
N LEU A 182 -0.89 -0.07 23.82
CA LEU A 182 -1.76 -0.97 24.57
C LEU A 182 -1.41 -2.44 24.33
N MET A 183 -1.16 -2.84 23.07
CA MET A 183 -0.75 -4.20 22.73
C MET A 183 0.59 -4.59 23.35
N ILE A 184 1.58 -3.69 23.34
CA ILE A 184 2.89 -3.93 23.96
C ILE A 184 2.69 -4.19 25.47
N VAL A 185 2.00 -3.29 26.15
CA VAL A 185 1.78 -3.38 27.59
C VAL A 185 0.98 -4.65 27.96
N ALA A 186 -0.11 -4.94 27.23
CA ALA A 186 -0.91 -6.12 27.46
C ALA A 186 -0.11 -7.41 27.24
N THR A 187 0.66 -7.50 26.16
CA THR A 187 1.45 -8.70 25.84
C THR A 187 2.54 -8.95 26.88
N LEU A 188 3.34 -7.94 27.18
CA LEU A 188 4.42 -8.07 28.17
C LEU A 188 3.86 -8.30 29.59
N GLY A 189 2.85 -7.54 29.96
CA GLY A 189 2.19 -7.70 31.27
C GLY A 189 1.67 -9.11 31.45
N LEU A 190 0.93 -9.64 30.47
CA LEU A 190 0.40 -10.99 30.53
C LEU A 190 1.51 -12.03 30.69
N VAL A 191 2.52 -12.00 29.82
CA VAL A 191 3.62 -12.99 29.83
C VAL A 191 4.41 -12.91 31.15
N LEU A 192 4.74 -11.71 31.62
CA LEU A 192 5.55 -11.53 32.83
C LEU A 192 4.77 -11.90 34.09
N ILE A 193 3.51 -11.47 34.22
CA ILE A 193 2.68 -11.75 35.41
C ILE A 193 2.40 -13.25 35.52
N VAL A 194 2.01 -13.90 34.42
CA VAL A 194 1.70 -15.33 34.46
C VAL A 194 2.96 -16.17 34.71
N ASN A 195 4.11 -15.81 34.11
CA ASN A 195 5.36 -16.51 34.43
C ASN A 195 5.76 -16.32 35.91
N ALA A 196 5.60 -15.14 36.49
CA ALA A 196 5.85 -14.91 37.91
C ALA A 196 4.90 -15.75 38.79
N PHE A 197 3.62 -15.80 38.44
CA PHE A 197 2.63 -16.64 39.14
C PHE A 197 2.99 -18.14 39.09
N LEU A 198 3.36 -18.64 37.91
CA LEU A 198 3.77 -20.02 37.70
C LEU A 198 5.00 -20.40 38.54
N ASN A 199 5.97 -19.50 38.64
CA ASN A 199 7.17 -19.75 39.47
C ASN A 199 6.86 -19.87 40.96
N ILE A 200 5.82 -19.17 41.42
CA ILE A 200 5.42 -19.22 42.85
C ILE A 200 4.61 -20.51 43.14
N TYR A 201 3.66 -20.84 42.29
CA TYR A 201 2.64 -21.86 42.59
C TYR A 201 2.85 -23.20 41.87
N ALA A 202 3.78 -23.32 40.92
CA ALA A 202 4.00 -24.55 40.16
C ALA A 202 4.43 -25.74 41.05
N SER A 203 5.03 -25.48 42.23
CA SER A 203 5.44 -26.50 43.17
C SER A 203 4.25 -27.07 43.98
N GLU A 204 3.15 -26.34 44.12
CA GLU A 204 2.02 -26.75 44.90
C GLU A 204 1.06 -27.70 44.17
N SER A 205 0.86 -27.48 42.86
CA SER A 205 0.00 -28.31 42.04
C SER A 205 0.45 -28.32 40.56
N GLN A 206 0.95 -29.44 40.07
CA GLN A 206 1.32 -29.61 38.65
C GLN A 206 0.10 -29.43 37.73
N ALA A 207 -1.07 -29.92 38.13
CA ALA A 207 -2.28 -29.79 37.31
C ALA A 207 -2.70 -28.33 37.14
N LEU A 208 -2.65 -27.53 38.21
CA LEU A 208 -2.94 -26.09 38.15
C LEU A 208 -1.91 -25.36 37.26
N ALA A 209 -0.64 -25.68 37.41
CA ALA A 209 0.43 -25.09 36.59
C ALA A 209 0.26 -25.39 35.07
N MET A 210 -0.11 -26.62 34.71
CA MET A 210 -0.42 -27.01 33.34
C MET A 210 -1.63 -26.23 32.79
N LEU A 211 -2.70 -26.11 33.55
CA LEU A 211 -3.89 -25.38 33.14
C LEU A 211 -3.62 -23.89 32.91
N VAL A 212 -2.88 -23.25 33.81
CA VAL A 212 -2.49 -21.83 33.68
C VAL A 212 -1.58 -21.60 32.47
N ARG A 213 -0.64 -22.51 32.20
CA ARG A 213 0.21 -22.44 31.00
C ARG A 213 -0.58 -22.62 29.70
N ALA A 214 -1.51 -23.57 29.66
CA ALA A 214 -2.38 -23.77 28.51
C ALA A 214 -3.24 -22.51 28.23
N LEU A 215 -3.81 -21.90 29.28
CA LEU A 215 -4.53 -20.63 29.15
C LEU A 215 -3.62 -19.50 28.64
N LEU A 216 -2.40 -19.38 29.14
CA LEU A 216 -1.41 -18.43 28.65
C LEU A 216 -1.11 -18.63 27.16
N THR A 217 -0.93 -19.86 26.74
CA THR A 217 -0.66 -20.19 25.33
C THR A 217 -1.83 -19.82 24.43
N ILE A 218 -3.08 -20.10 24.85
CA ILE A 218 -4.28 -19.69 24.14
C ILE A 218 -4.36 -18.16 24.06
N ALA A 219 -4.12 -17.44 25.16
CA ALA A 219 -4.09 -15.98 25.19
C ALA A 219 -3.01 -15.41 24.26
N CYS A 220 -1.83 -16.01 24.22
CA CYS A 220 -0.74 -15.64 23.33
C CYS A 220 -1.10 -15.84 21.85
N LEU A 221 -1.75 -16.95 21.49
CA LEU A 221 -2.26 -17.19 20.14
C LEU A 221 -3.33 -16.17 19.76
N PHE A 222 -4.22 -15.86 20.69
CA PHE A 222 -5.25 -14.84 20.49
C PHE A 222 -4.65 -13.44 20.25
N ILE A 223 -3.62 -13.05 21.00
CA ILE A 223 -2.89 -11.81 20.80
C ILE A 223 -2.24 -11.76 19.38
N LEU A 224 -1.68 -12.87 18.91
CA LEU A 224 -1.13 -12.94 17.55
C LEU A 224 -2.22 -12.77 16.48
N LEU A 225 -3.40 -13.36 16.68
CA LEU A 225 -4.54 -13.20 15.78
C LEU A 225 -5.08 -11.76 15.79
N LEU A 226 -5.25 -11.17 16.96
CA LEU A 226 -5.65 -9.77 17.08
C LEU A 226 -4.67 -8.85 16.37
N ARG A 227 -3.36 -9.05 16.60
CA ARG A 227 -2.33 -8.28 15.91
C ARG A 227 -2.47 -8.38 14.38
N ALA A 228 -2.64 -9.58 13.85
CA ALA A 228 -2.82 -9.79 12.41
C ALA A 228 -4.07 -9.07 11.88
N GLY A 229 -5.15 -9.05 12.67
CA GLY A 229 -6.38 -8.31 12.38
C GLY A 229 -6.18 -6.80 12.36
N PHE A 230 -5.54 -6.25 13.39
CA PHE A 230 -5.27 -4.80 13.49
C PHE A 230 -4.38 -4.28 12.36
N LEU A 231 -3.31 -5.00 12.03
CA LEU A 231 -2.43 -4.62 10.91
C LEU A 231 -3.19 -4.62 9.59
N LYS A 232 -4.04 -5.63 9.35
CA LYS A 232 -4.86 -5.70 8.14
C LYS A 232 -5.90 -4.57 8.08
N SER A 233 -6.53 -4.26 9.21
CA SER A 233 -7.52 -3.17 9.30
C SER A 233 -6.87 -1.80 9.03
N GLY A 234 -5.71 -1.53 9.63
CA GLY A 234 -4.97 -0.29 9.40
C GLY A 234 -4.59 -0.07 7.93
N HIS A 235 -4.11 -1.13 7.25
CA HIS A 235 -3.78 -1.07 5.84
C HIS A 235 -5.01 -0.79 4.96
N LEU A 236 -6.11 -1.52 5.19
CA LEU A 236 -7.37 -1.28 4.48
C LEU A 236 -7.88 0.15 4.68
N GLN A 237 -7.74 0.69 5.89
CA GLN A 237 -8.14 2.06 6.19
C GLN A 237 -7.28 3.09 5.45
N SER A 238 -5.96 2.85 5.37
CA SER A 238 -5.04 3.68 4.58
C SER A 238 -5.35 3.63 3.07
N GLU A 239 -5.63 2.45 2.52
CA GLU A 239 -6.04 2.31 1.11
C GLU A 239 -7.37 3.04 0.82
N LEU A 240 -8.36 2.92 1.72
CA LEU A 240 -9.64 3.62 1.59
C LEU A 240 -9.45 5.14 1.66
N GLU A 241 -8.55 5.64 2.50
CA GLU A 241 -8.24 7.06 2.61
C GLU A 241 -7.59 7.61 1.33
N VAL A 242 -6.65 6.86 0.74
CA VAL A 242 -6.05 7.21 -0.56
C VAL A 242 -7.11 7.23 -1.67
N LEU A 243 -7.95 6.20 -1.75
CA LEU A 243 -9.04 6.12 -2.73
C LEU A 243 -10.03 7.27 -2.57
N SER A 244 -10.42 7.61 -1.33
CA SER A 244 -11.33 8.73 -1.06
C SER A 244 -10.75 10.08 -1.46
N ARG A 245 -9.44 10.30 -1.24
CA ARG A 245 -8.74 11.52 -1.68
C ARG A 245 -8.68 11.62 -3.20
N LEU A 246 -8.40 10.52 -3.91
CA LEU A 246 -8.40 10.50 -5.37
C LEU A 246 -9.78 10.81 -5.92
N HIS A 247 -10.83 10.20 -5.38
CA HIS A 247 -12.21 10.45 -5.79
C HIS A 247 -12.64 11.91 -5.54
N GLU A 248 -12.23 12.50 -4.42
CA GLU A 248 -12.49 13.90 -4.12
C GLU A 248 -11.73 14.84 -5.08
N GLN A 249 -10.50 14.51 -5.48
CA GLN A 249 -9.76 15.26 -6.49
C GLN A 249 -10.43 15.19 -7.87
N GLU A 250 -10.89 14.02 -8.30
CA GLU A 250 -11.65 13.86 -9.55
C GLU A 250 -12.93 14.69 -9.52
N ARG A 251 -13.68 14.66 -8.40
CA ARG A 251 -14.90 15.45 -8.24
C ARG A 251 -14.64 16.94 -8.34
N ARG A 252 -13.62 17.45 -7.68
CA ARG A 252 -13.25 18.88 -7.76
C ARG A 252 -12.83 19.28 -9.17
N HIS A 253 -12.05 18.44 -9.83
CA HIS A 253 -11.66 18.69 -11.21
C HIS A 253 -12.88 18.76 -12.14
N TYR A 254 -13.83 17.86 -11.96
CA TYR A 254 -15.10 17.88 -12.68
C TYR A 254 -15.94 19.13 -12.40
N GLU A 255 -16.08 19.55 -11.13
CA GLU A 255 -16.80 20.76 -10.74
C GLU A 255 -16.17 22.00 -11.39
N HIS A 256 -14.84 22.14 -11.40
CA HIS A 256 -14.14 23.22 -12.09
C HIS A 256 -14.33 23.22 -13.61
N LEU A 257 -14.32 22.05 -14.24
CA LEU A 257 -14.62 21.95 -15.68
C LEU A 257 -16.04 22.42 -15.98
N LYS A 258 -17.02 22.00 -15.16
CA LYS A 258 -18.42 22.39 -15.29
C LYS A 258 -18.59 23.92 -15.13
N GLU A 259 -18.01 24.50 -14.08
CA GLU A 259 -18.05 25.96 -13.84
C GLU A 259 -17.44 26.76 -14.99
N ASN A 260 -16.29 26.31 -15.52
CA ASN A 260 -15.66 26.94 -16.67
C ASN A 260 -16.54 26.87 -17.93
N MET A 261 -17.18 25.73 -18.18
CA MET A 261 -18.10 25.54 -19.30
C MET A 261 -19.35 26.43 -19.20
N GLU A 262 -19.94 26.55 -17.99
CA GLU A 262 -21.04 27.43 -17.74
C GLU A 262 -20.65 28.91 -17.97
N ALA A 263 -19.48 29.33 -17.46
CA ALA A 263 -18.97 30.69 -17.64
C ALA A 263 -18.68 31.02 -19.12
N ILE A 264 -18.16 30.06 -19.89
CA ILE A 264 -17.94 30.23 -21.34
C ILE A 264 -19.26 30.30 -22.08
N SER A 265 -20.24 29.49 -21.76
CA SER A 265 -21.58 29.50 -22.36
C SER A 265 -22.27 30.83 -22.14
N ILE A 266 -22.21 31.40 -20.91
CA ILE A 266 -22.78 32.72 -20.59
C ILE A 266 -22.07 33.81 -21.40
N LYS A 267 -20.72 33.81 -21.44
CA LYS A 267 -19.98 34.82 -22.22
C LYS A 267 -20.25 34.74 -23.72
N CYS A 268 -20.36 33.54 -24.28
CA CYS A 268 -20.75 33.38 -25.68
C CYS A 268 -22.17 33.88 -25.97
N HIS A 269 -23.10 33.64 -25.05
CA HIS A 269 -24.47 34.18 -25.16
C HIS A 269 -24.48 35.70 -25.10
N ASP A 270 -23.74 36.33 -24.18
CA ASP A 270 -23.66 37.77 -24.02
C ASP A 270 -23.01 38.46 -25.23
N ILE A 271 -21.93 37.85 -25.78
CA ILE A 271 -21.30 38.36 -27.01
C ILE A 271 -22.28 38.27 -28.18
N LYS A 272 -23.04 37.18 -28.32
CA LYS A 272 -24.04 37.00 -29.37
C LYS A 272 -25.10 38.09 -29.25
N HIS A 273 -25.61 38.36 -28.05
CA HIS A 273 -26.61 39.41 -27.78
C HIS A 273 -26.09 40.83 -28.08
N PHE A 274 -24.82 41.09 -27.68
CA PHE A 274 -24.15 42.34 -27.94
C PHE A 274 -23.96 42.62 -29.44
N ILE A 275 -23.50 41.63 -30.20
CA ILE A 275 -23.32 41.73 -31.66
C ILE A 275 -24.68 41.91 -32.35
N SER A 276 -25.67 41.09 -32.02
CA SER A 276 -27.03 41.17 -32.62
C SER A 276 -27.70 42.50 -32.33
N SER A 277 -27.54 43.09 -31.13
CA SER A 277 -28.12 44.37 -30.76
C SER A 277 -27.43 45.56 -31.44
N ARG A 278 -26.14 45.48 -31.73
CA ARG A 278 -25.41 46.51 -32.48
C ARG A 278 -25.70 46.44 -33.99
N MET A 279 -25.78 45.27 -34.58
CA MET A 279 -26.18 45.08 -35.98
C MET A 279 -27.58 45.66 -36.25
N ALA A 280 -28.53 45.44 -35.33
CA ALA A 280 -29.89 45.99 -35.44
C ALA A 280 -29.93 47.54 -35.35
N ARG A 281 -28.95 48.19 -34.72
CA ARG A 281 -28.90 49.66 -34.55
C ARG A 281 -28.08 50.39 -35.62
N ALA A 282 -27.11 49.71 -36.28
CA ALA A 282 -26.12 50.41 -37.07
C ALA A 282 -26.42 50.50 -38.59
N GLY A 283 -27.32 49.66 -39.13
CA GLY A 283 -27.66 49.70 -40.56
C GLY A 283 -26.47 49.64 -41.53
N ILE A 284 -25.31 49.10 -41.06
CA ILE A 284 -24.03 49.15 -41.77
C ILE A 284 -23.68 47.73 -42.18
N ASP A 285 -23.65 47.56 -43.50
CA ASP A 285 -23.03 46.41 -44.18
C ASP A 285 -21.50 46.62 -44.13
N ASN A 286 -20.82 46.12 -43.13
CA ASN A 286 -19.37 46.19 -43.04
C ASN A 286 -18.78 44.78 -43.21
N GLU A 287 -18.15 44.56 -44.33
CA GLU A 287 -17.43 43.31 -44.68
C GLU A 287 -16.43 42.87 -43.57
N GLU A 288 -15.73 43.80 -42.93
CA GLU A 288 -14.81 43.54 -41.82
C GLU A 288 -15.51 43.00 -40.54
N LEU A 289 -16.70 43.50 -40.22
CA LEU A 289 -17.49 43.03 -39.09
C LEU A 289 -18.13 41.67 -39.39
N SER A 290 -18.50 41.43 -40.64
CA SER A 290 -19.00 40.17 -41.14
C SER A 290 -17.94 39.07 -41.08
N GLU A 291 -16.65 39.45 -41.30
CA GLU A 291 -15.52 38.49 -41.20
C GLU A 291 -15.22 38.11 -39.72
N LEU A 292 -15.30 39.08 -38.80
CA LEU A 292 -15.24 38.82 -37.34
C LEU A 292 -16.42 37.99 -36.85
N VAL A 293 -17.62 38.22 -37.34
CA VAL A 293 -18.82 37.44 -37.03
C VAL A 293 -18.75 36.06 -37.71
N ARG A 294 -18.19 35.93 -38.92
CA ARG A 294 -17.90 34.64 -39.57
C ARG A 294 -16.88 33.80 -38.81
N ILE A 295 -15.90 34.41 -38.18
CA ILE A 295 -14.98 33.70 -37.27
C ILE A 295 -15.72 33.17 -36.04
N TYR A 296 -16.75 33.88 -35.54
CA TYR A 296 -17.60 33.41 -34.44
C TYR A 296 -18.79 32.60 -34.89
N ASP A 297 -19.22 32.68 -36.14
CA ASP A 297 -20.35 31.95 -36.72
C ASP A 297 -19.92 30.61 -37.35
N THR A 298 -18.62 30.26 -37.33
CA THR A 298 -18.12 28.91 -37.55
C THR A 298 -18.49 28.04 -36.36
N ARG A 299 -19.77 28.11 -35.93
CA ARG A 299 -20.30 27.13 -34.98
C ARG A 299 -20.26 25.74 -35.64
N ILE A 300 -19.41 24.93 -35.11
CA ILE A 300 -19.46 23.49 -35.37
C ILE A 300 -20.83 23.03 -34.87
N LYS A 301 -21.65 22.57 -35.78
CA LYS A 301 -22.97 22.00 -35.47
C LYS A 301 -22.90 20.51 -35.76
N THR A 302 -22.80 19.71 -34.69
CA THR A 302 -22.72 18.26 -34.80
C THR A 302 -24.05 17.58 -34.45
N GLY A 303 -25.05 18.35 -33.99
CA GLY A 303 -26.31 17.80 -33.50
C GLY A 303 -26.26 17.38 -32.01
N ASN A 304 -25.15 17.66 -31.32
CA ASN A 304 -25.01 17.49 -29.88
C ASN A 304 -24.43 18.77 -29.26
N ASP A 305 -25.22 19.48 -28.47
CA ASP A 305 -24.86 20.79 -27.93
C ASP A 305 -23.56 20.76 -27.08
N THR A 306 -23.31 19.68 -26.36
CA THR A 306 -22.09 19.51 -25.53
C THR A 306 -20.85 19.39 -26.42
N ILE A 307 -20.92 18.58 -27.47
CA ILE A 307 -19.81 18.37 -28.43
C ILE A 307 -19.58 19.65 -29.23
N ASP A 308 -20.63 20.37 -29.60
CA ASP A 308 -20.54 21.65 -30.32
C ASP A 308 -19.74 22.68 -29.53
N VAL A 309 -19.98 22.79 -28.22
CA VAL A 309 -19.24 23.70 -27.33
C VAL A 309 -17.78 23.26 -27.21
N LEU A 310 -17.52 21.99 -26.96
CA LEU A 310 -16.16 21.46 -26.80
C LEU A 310 -15.30 21.63 -28.04
N LEU A 311 -15.83 21.30 -29.21
CA LEU A 311 -15.11 21.42 -30.48
C LEU A 311 -14.89 22.89 -30.84
N SER A 312 -15.86 23.76 -30.55
CA SER A 312 -15.72 25.20 -30.80
C SER A 312 -14.63 25.83 -29.92
N GLU A 313 -14.60 25.49 -28.62
CA GLU A 313 -13.57 25.94 -27.69
C GLU A 313 -12.18 25.46 -28.11
N GLN A 314 -12.04 24.17 -28.38
CA GLN A 314 -10.77 23.62 -28.82
C GLN A 314 -10.30 24.17 -30.17
N SER A 315 -11.21 24.45 -31.08
CA SER A 315 -10.89 25.11 -32.35
C SER A 315 -10.25 26.49 -32.14
N LEU A 316 -10.74 27.28 -31.15
CA LEU A 316 -10.14 28.58 -30.78
C LEU A 316 -8.75 28.41 -30.15
N VAL A 317 -8.57 27.39 -29.30
CA VAL A 317 -7.25 27.07 -28.72
C VAL A 317 -6.26 26.67 -29.83
N CYS A 318 -6.67 25.81 -30.75
CA CYS A 318 -5.87 25.37 -31.89
C CYS A 318 -5.47 26.53 -32.80
N GLN A 319 -6.40 27.44 -33.08
CA GLN A 319 -6.13 28.64 -33.90
C GLN A 319 -5.03 29.53 -33.29
N ARG A 320 -5.05 29.72 -31.96
CA ARG A 320 -4.00 30.47 -31.24
C ARG A 320 -2.63 29.80 -31.29
N ARG A 321 -2.59 28.48 -31.54
CA ARG A 321 -1.37 27.65 -31.59
C ARG A 321 -0.97 27.30 -33.01
N ASN A 322 -1.58 27.93 -34.02
CA ASN A 322 -1.35 27.65 -35.44
C ASN A 322 -1.61 26.20 -35.83
N ILE A 323 -2.63 25.57 -35.18
CA ILE A 323 -3.10 24.21 -35.48
C ILE A 323 -4.39 24.31 -36.28
N ARG A 324 -4.46 23.68 -37.44
CA ARG A 324 -5.66 23.63 -38.27
C ARG A 324 -6.56 22.50 -37.81
N VAL A 325 -7.82 22.80 -37.50
CA VAL A 325 -8.81 21.78 -37.11
C VAL A 325 -9.82 21.61 -38.24
N THR A 326 -10.05 20.37 -38.67
CA THR A 326 -11.11 20.01 -39.60
C THR A 326 -12.12 19.15 -38.86
N VAL A 327 -13.39 19.53 -38.91
CA VAL A 327 -14.46 18.78 -38.25
C VAL A 327 -15.49 18.34 -39.27
N LEU A 328 -15.73 17.05 -39.39
CA LEU A 328 -16.81 16.45 -40.15
C LEU A 328 -17.60 15.56 -39.16
N ALA A 329 -18.68 16.10 -38.60
CA ALA A 329 -19.29 15.43 -37.46
C ALA A 329 -20.83 15.49 -37.50
N ASP A 330 -21.44 14.32 -37.42
CA ASP A 330 -22.84 14.09 -37.03
C ASP A 330 -22.83 13.29 -35.73
N ALA A 331 -23.01 14.02 -34.61
CA ALA A 331 -22.98 13.47 -33.26
C ALA A 331 -24.37 13.32 -32.66
N SER A 332 -25.45 13.47 -33.46
CA SER A 332 -26.83 13.33 -33.01
C SER A 332 -27.11 11.98 -32.35
N GLY A 333 -26.44 10.93 -32.86
CA GLY A 333 -26.54 9.57 -32.32
C GLY A 333 -25.80 9.33 -31.01
N LEU A 334 -24.97 10.28 -30.50
CA LEU A 334 -24.22 10.13 -29.24
C LEU A 334 -24.99 10.62 -28.00
N SER A 335 -26.29 10.90 -28.12
CA SER A 335 -27.15 11.39 -27.03
C SER A 335 -27.32 10.41 -25.86
N PHE A 336 -27.03 9.12 -26.07
CA PHE A 336 -27.05 8.09 -25.02
C PHE A 336 -25.83 8.17 -24.07
N ILE A 337 -24.76 8.86 -24.46
CA ILE A 337 -23.60 9.06 -23.61
C ILE A 337 -23.87 10.26 -22.68
N GLY A 338 -23.69 10.05 -21.37
CA GLY A 338 -23.89 11.14 -20.39
C GLY A 338 -22.96 12.31 -20.65
N THR A 339 -23.44 13.54 -20.39
CA THR A 339 -22.70 14.79 -20.66
C THR A 339 -21.29 14.80 -20.04
N THR A 340 -21.14 14.29 -18.81
CA THR A 340 -19.86 14.16 -18.13
C THR A 340 -18.87 13.30 -18.89
N ASP A 341 -19.35 12.15 -19.37
CA ASP A 341 -18.50 11.21 -20.10
C ASP A 341 -18.14 11.75 -21.49
N ILE A 342 -19.07 12.48 -22.14
CA ILE A 342 -18.76 13.23 -23.38
C ILE A 342 -17.64 14.25 -23.12
N CYS A 343 -17.75 15.06 -22.06
CA CYS A 343 -16.74 16.06 -21.73
C CYS A 343 -15.37 15.40 -21.47
N SER A 344 -15.33 14.31 -20.72
CA SER A 344 -14.09 13.60 -20.42
C SER A 344 -13.51 12.90 -21.66
N LEU A 345 -14.36 12.30 -22.50
CA LEU A 345 -13.96 11.62 -23.72
C LEU A 345 -13.33 12.59 -24.72
N PHE A 346 -14.11 13.63 -25.11
CA PHE A 346 -13.65 14.63 -26.08
C PHE A 346 -12.51 15.49 -25.55
N GLY A 347 -12.55 15.85 -24.25
CA GLY A 347 -11.47 16.58 -23.60
C GLY A 347 -10.13 15.84 -23.73
N ASN A 348 -10.10 14.56 -23.34
CA ASN A 348 -8.89 13.74 -23.45
C ASN A 348 -8.45 13.48 -24.90
N LEU A 349 -9.38 13.24 -25.83
CA LEU A 349 -9.06 13.03 -27.25
C LEU A 349 -8.41 14.27 -27.86
N LEU A 350 -9.03 15.44 -27.66
CA LEU A 350 -8.60 16.69 -28.26
C LEU A 350 -7.32 17.24 -27.59
N GLU A 351 -7.20 17.12 -26.27
CA GLU A 351 -6.00 17.52 -25.55
C GLU A 351 -4.78 16.68 -25.97
N ASN A 352 -4.94 15.37 -26.11
CA ASN A 352 -3.87 14.49 -26.63
C ASN A 352 -3.45 14.88 -28.06
N ALA A 353 -4.40 15.21 -28.93
CA ALA A 353 -4.13 15.63 -30.29
C ALA A 353 -3.38 16.98 -30.32
N VAL A 354 -3.82 17.96 -29.55
CA VAL A 354 -3.16 19.29 -29.44
C VAL A 354 -1.74 19.15 -28.91
N GLU A 355 -1.53 18.37 -27.86
CA GLU A 355 -0.19 18.13 -27.31
C GLU A 355 0.77 17.44 -28.30
N ALA A 356 0.24 16.58 -29.17
CA ALA A 356 1.04 15.95 -30.21
C ALA A 356 1.44 16.96 -31.30
N GLU A 357 0.49 17.78 -31.75
CA GLU A 357 0.69 18.80 -32.78
C GLU A 357 1.62 19.93 -32.34
N GLU A 358 1.65 20.29 -31.06
CA GLU A 358 2.62 21.27 -30.52
C GLU A 358 4.07 20.85 -30.67
N LYS A 359 4.35 19.55 -30.77
CA LYS A 359 5.69 18.99 -30.94
C LYS A 359 6.15 18.98 -32.42
N ILE A 360 5.24 19.28 -33.35
CA ILE A 360 5.56 19.35 -34.77
C ILE A 360 6.20 20.72 -35.07
N GLU A 361 7.43 20.72 -35.59
CA GLU A 361 8.16 21.96 -35.90
C GLU A 361 7.56 22.71 -37.10
N ASP A 362 7.12 22.00 -38.13
CA ASP A 362 6.51 22.58 -39.34
C ASP A 362 5.01 22.88 -39.06
N GLU A 363 4.71 24.15 -38.80
CA GLU A 363 3.33 24.61 -38.53
C GLU A 363 2.34 24.27 -39.66
N ARG A 364 2.78 24.11 -40.88
CA ARG A 364 1.93 23.74 -42.04
C ARG A 364 1.38 22.32 -41.93
N LYS A 365 2.08 21.47 -41.18
CA LYS A 365 1.69 20.08 -40.93
C LYS A 365 0.81 19.92 -39.71
N ARG A 366 0.64 20.97 -38.90
CA ARG A 366 -0.21 20.90 -37.68
C ARG A 366 -1.68 20.86 -38.06
N VAL A 367 -2.23 19.66 -38.08
CA VAL A 367 -3.61 19.40 -38.49
C VAL A 367 -4.27 18.35 -37.57
N ILE A 368 -5.42 18.70 -37.04
CA ILE A 368 -6.27 17.77 -36.30
C ILE A 368 -7.54 17.56 -37.13
N ASN A 369 -7.87 16.31 -37.42
CA ASN A 369 -9.12 15.92 -38.05
C ASN A 369 -10.03 15.22 -37.05
N VAL A 370 -11.29 15.67 -36.96
CA VAL A 370 -12.31 15.05 -36.13
C VAL A 370 -13.44 14.58 -37.04
N GLU A 371 -13.70 13.28 -37.05
CA GLU A 371 -14.76 12.67 -37.84
C GLU A 371 -15.75 11.96 -36.90
N ILE A 372 -17.04 12.27 -37.00
CA ILE A 372 -18.11 11.56 -36.33
C ILE A 372 -19.19 11.27 -37.35
N ARG A 373 -19.53 10.00 -37.53
CA ARG A 373 -20.57 9.63 -38.50
C ARG A 373 -21.27 8.32 -38.12
N PRO A 374 -22.52 8.15 -38.47
CA PRO A 374 -23.19 6.86 -38.40
C PRO A 374 -22.60 5.89 -39.44
N VAL A 375 -22.40 4.63 -39.05
CA VAL A 375 -21.96 3.53 -39.90
C VAL A 375 -22.80 2.31 -39.60
N ALA A 376 -23.76 2.03 -40.46
CA ALA A 376 -24.76 1.01 -40.21
C ALA A 376 -25.45 1.21 -38.83
N ASP A 377 -25.41 0.20 -37.96
CA ASP A 377 -25.98 0.27 -36.61
C ASP A 377 -24.95 0.71 -35.56
N GLN A 378 -23.96 1.51 -35.97
CA GLN A 378 -22.88 1.99 -35.08
C GLN A 378 -22.57 3.46 -35.35
N ILE A 379 -21.90 4.11 -34.38
CA ILE A 379 -21.41 5.46 -34.53
C ILE A 379 -19.89 5.40 -34.49
N PHE A 380 -19.29 5.86 -35.57
CA PHE A 380 -17.86 5.98 -35.70
C PHE A 380 -17.39 7.37 -35.25
N LEU A 381 -16.50 7.40 -34.28
CA LEU A 381 -15.79 8.59 -33.83
C LEU A 381 -14.30 8.38 -34.11
N CYS A 382 -13.67 9.35 -34.78
CA CYS A 382 -12.25 9.32 -35.08
C CYS A 382 -11.61 10.67 -34.84
N VAL A 383 -10.45 10.68 -34.19
CA VAL A 383 -9.58 11.86 -34.05
C VAL A 383 -8.22 11.49 -34.60
N GLU A 384 -7.74 12.30 -35.55
CA GLU A 384 -6.44 12.11 -36.21
C GLU A 384 -5.55 13.34 -35.99
N ASN A 385 -4.27 13.10 -35.79
CA ASN A 385 -3.26 14.14 -35.69
C ASN A 385 -1.91 13.64 -36.20
N TYR A 386 -1.02 14.56 -36.55
CA TYR A 386 0.38 14.20 -36.87
C TYR A 386 1.12 13.80 -35.59
N CYS A 387 2.08 12.89 -35.74
CA CYS A 387 2.91 12.38 -34.63
C CYS A 387 4.40 12.46 -35.02
N ALA A 388 5.19 13.25 -34.31
CA ALA A 388 6.62 13.45 -34.58
C ALA A 388 7.48 12.23 -34.27
N ALA A 389 7.03 11.32 -33.42
CA ALA A 389 7.74 10.11 -33.04
C ALA A 389 6.76 8.96 -32.82
N THR A 390 7.17 7.76 -33.24
CA THR A 390 6.36 6.55 -33.04
C THR A 390 6.17 6.28 -31.54
N PRO A 391 4.93 6.34 -31.01
CA PRO A 391 4.69 6.04 -29.60
C PRO A 391 4.93 4.55 -29.32
N GLU A 392 5.52 4.23 -28.16
CA GLU A 392 5.56 2.84 -27.68
C GLU A 392 4.15 2.37 -27.40
N MET A 393 3.74 1.26 -28.01
CA MET A 393 2.40 0.70 -27.83
C MET A 393 2.44 -0.46 -26.85
N ARG A 394 1.58 -0.47 -25.82
CA ARG A 394 1.37 -1.60 -24.92
C ARG A 394 -0.11 -1.97 -24.90
N GLN A 395 -0.42 -3.21 -25.15
CA GLN A 395 -1.80 -3.73 -25.20
C GLN A 395 -2.73 -2.89 -26.12
N GLY A 396 -2.19 -2.39 -27.24
CA GLY A 396 -2.96 -1.59 -28.19
C GLY A 396 -3.12 -0.11 -27.84
N LEU A 397 -2.54 0.37 -26.73
CA LEU A 397 -2.60 1.76 -26.31
C LEU A 397 -1.20 2.39 -26.28
N PRO A 398 -1.06 3.69 -26.62
CA PRO A 398 0.21 4.39 -26.54
C PRO A 398 0.64 4.58 -25.08
N VAL A 399 1.93 4.33 -24.82
CA VAL A 399 2.57 4.61 -23.52
C VAL A 399 2.97 6.08 -23.47
N THR A 400 2.71 6.76 -22.36
CA THR A 400 3.05 8.17 -22.20
C THR A 400 4.57 8.38 -22.20
N SER A 401 5.06 9.34 -22.98
CA SER A 401 6.48 9.73 -23.05
C SER A 401 6.93 10.67 -21.93
N LYS A 402 6.02 11.09 -21.02
CA LYS A 402 6.32 12.01 -19.92
C LYS A 402 6.84 11.23 -18.70
N GLY A 403 8.03 11.63 -18.18
CA GLY A 403 8.77 10.94 -17.12
C GLY A 403 8.08 10.89 -15.73
N ASP A 404 6.88 11.44 -15.57
CA ASP A 404 6.10 11.40 -14.34
C ASP A 404 4.90 10.45 -14.49
N ALA A 405 5.18 9.16 -14.36
CA ALA A 405 4.21 8.07 -14.53
C ALA A 405 3.00 8.14 -13.55
N GLN A 406 3.06 9.00 -12.54
CA GLN A 406 1.98 9.19 -11.55
C GLN A 406 0.97 10.30 -11.91
N ARG A 407 1.29 11.20 -12.84
CA ARG A 407 0.40 12.32 -13.23
C ARG A 407 -0.09 12.27 -14.67
N HIS A 408 0.56 11.53 -15.56
CA HIS A 408 0.24 11.48 -16.99
C HIS A 408 0.12 10.02 -17.46
N GLY A 409 -0.93 9.69 -18.15
CA GLY A 409 -1.27 8.34 -18.62
C GLY A 409 -2.72 7.96 -18.34
N PHE A 410 -3.44 8.85 -17.66
CA PHE A 410 -4.86 8.64 -17.36
C PHE A 410 -5.77 8.95 -18.56
N GLY A 411 -5.38 9.84 -19.49
CA GLY A 411 -6.22 10.24 -20.62
C GLY A 411 -6.65 9.07 -21.49
N MET A 412 -5.72 8.24 -21.98
CA MET A 412 -6.04 7.08 -22.81
C MET A 412 -6.79 5.98 -22.03
N LYS A 413 -6.48 5.80 -20.75
CA LYS A 413 -7.23 4.88 -19.87
C LYS A 413 -8.65 5.37 -19.63
N SER A 414 -8.85 6.67 -19.47
CA SER A 414 -10.18 7.29 -19.35
C SER A 414 -10.99 7.10 -20.63
N ILE A 415 -10.38 7.34 -21.80
CA ILE A 415 -11.01 7.09 -23.10
C ILE A 415 -11.44 5.63 -23.20
N GLN A 416 -10.56 4.69 -22.84
CA GLN A 416 -10.85 3.26 -22.87
C GLN A 416 -12.00 2.90 -21.92
N ALA A 417 -11.94 3.36 -20.67
CA ALA A 417 -12.96 3.07 -19.66
C ALA A 417 -14.35 3.59 -20.07
N ILE A 418 -14.42 4.81 -20.64
CA ILE A 418 -15.66 5.38 -21.14
C ILE A 418 -16.15 4.57 -22.35
N THR A 419 -15.27 4.23 -23.29
CA THR A 419 -15.62 3.43 -24.46
C THR A 419 -16.23 2.08 -24.05
N GLU A 420 -15.57 1.37 -23.12
CA GLU A 420 -16.04 0.09 -22.59
C GLU A 420 -17.38 0.21 -21.83
N LYS A 421 -17.56 1.28 -21.06
CA LYS A 421 -18.79 1.57 -20.32
C LYS A 421 -20.02 1.64 -21.22
N TYR A 422 -19.85 2.17 -22.44
CA TYR A 422 -20.92 2.30 -23.42
C TYR A 422 -20.89 1.20 -24.49
N GLY A 423 -20.17 0.11 -24.25
CA GLY A 423 -20.11 -1.06 -25.15
C GLY A 423 -19.39 -0.81 -26.46
N GLY A 424 -18.57 0.24 -26.52
CA GLY A 424 -17.80 0.60 -27.71
C GLY A 424 -16.47 -0.16 -27.82
N VAL A 425 -15.83 -0.03 -28.97
CA VAL A 425 -14.51 -0.61 -29.27
C VAL A 425 -13.54 0.51 -29.61
N LEU A 426 -12.44 0.58 -28.87
CA LEU A 426 -11.35 1.55 -29.08
C LEU A 426 -10.23 0.92 -29.91
N SER A 427 -9.72 1.63 -30.90
CA SER A 427 -8.54 1.27 -31.69
C SER A 427 -7.62 2.46 -31.85
N CYS A 428 -6.31 2.26 -31.65
CA CYS A 428 -5.26 3.26 -31.89
C CYS A 428 -4.34 2.73 -32.96
N THR A 429 -4.12 3.49 -34.04
CA THR A 429 -3.24 3.13 -35.13
C THR A 429 -2.31 4.30 -35.47
N LEU A 430 -1.13 3.97 -35.95
CA LEU A 430 -0.16 4.93 -36.53
C LEU A 430 0.11 4.51 -37.97
N ASP A 431 -0.15 5.39 -38.90
CA ASP A 431 0.11 5.18 -40.31
C ASP A 431 0.74 6.44 -40.90
N GLN A 432 1.91 6.33 -41.51
CA GLN A 432 2.64 7.43 -42.20
C GLN A 432 2.70 8.73 -41.36
N ASP A 433 3.11 8.65 -40.09
CA ASP A 433 3.17 9.78 -39.16
C ASP A 433 1.81 10.37 -38.73
N ILE A 434 0.69 9.73 -39.07
CA ILE A 434 -0.65 10.09 -38.61
C ILE A 434 -1.07 9.12 -37.53
N PHE A 435 -1.27 9.66 -36.33
CA PHE A 435 -1.83 8.93 -35.22
C PHE A 435 -3.35 9.06 -35.24
N ARG A 436 -4.04 7.91 -35.18
CA ARG A 436 -5.48 7.83 -35.26
C ARG A 436 -6.03 7.12 -34.05
N VAL A 437 -6.98 7.76 -33.38
CA VAL A 437 -7.81 7.15 -32.32
C VAL A 437 -9.21 6.99 -32.86
N SER A 438 -9.65 5.74 -33.01
CA SER A 438 -10.98 5.39 -33.56
C SER A 438 -11.79 4.68 -32.50
N ILE A 439 -13.06 5.07 -32.38
CA ILE A 439 -14.02 4.46 -31.46
C ILE A 439 -15.29 4.10 -32.25
N LEU A 440 -15.78 2.89 -32.04
CA LEU A 440 -17.05 2.44 -32.58
C LEU A 440 -18.00 2.22 -31.39
N PHE A 441 -19.08 2.98 -31.35
CA PHE A 441 -20.16 2.77 -30.38
C PHE A 441 -21.35 2.07 -31.06
N PRO A 442 -22.06 1.16 -30.37
CA PRO A 442 -23.34 0.64 -30.86
C PRO A 442 -24.37 1.77 -30.92
N ALA A 443 -25.14 1.87 -31.98
CA ALA A 443 -26.29 2.77 -32.03
C ALA A 443 -27.38 2.23 -31.08
N GLN A 444 -27.88 3.07 -30.21
CA GLN A 444 -28.97 2.74 -29.26
C GLN A 444 -30.29 3.35 -29.73
#